data_a5f0b3324d5de90eacdbeed166b3eec4
#
_entry.id   a5f0b3324d5de90eacdbeed166b3eec4
#
_cell.length_a   1.000
_cell.length_b   1.000
_cell.length_c   1.000
_cell.angle_alpha   90.00
_cell.angle_beta   90.00
_cell.angle_gamma   90.00
#
_symmetry.space_group_name_H-M   'P 1'
#
loop_
_entity.id
_entity.type
_entity.pdbx_description
1 polymer ?
#
loop_
_entity_poly.entity_id
_entity_poly.type
_entity_poly.pdbx_seq_one_letter_code
_entity_poly.pdbx_strand_id
1 'polypeptide(L)'
;MVDHYYIIGAGVSGLTAGLELLRKGANVTVIESTSKVGGLAASIKYDDYVIDYGPHLFHSAHPEIIEYWRELVGEKLVSKDFYSGNYKNNKIYDYPINLETAQDQYSKKEFELMTNDLKTIDSEKLSSSKNYYEYVRSLAGDFLAESFFTSYPKKLWGIDTKDLSA
;
A
#
# COMPACT_ATOMS: atom_id res chain seq x y z
N MET A 1 -27.42 -21.81 -25.38
CA MET A 1 -27.70 -21.60 -23.94
C MET A 1 -26.77 -20.49 -23.47
N VAL A 2 -27.25 -19.52 -22.71
CA VAL A 2 -26.39 -18.49 -22.13
C VAL A 2 -25.76 -19.07 -20.86
N ASP A 3 -24.45 -19.01 -20.74
CA ASP A 3 -23.74 -19.53 -19.58
C ASP A 3 -24.08 -18.71 -18.33
N HIS A 4 -24.24 -19.39 -17.20
CA HIS A 4 -24.49 -18.76 -15.91
C HIS A 4 -23.30 -18.98 -14.99
N TYR A 5 -22.73 -17.88 -14.48
CA TYR A 5 -21.57 -17.88 -13.61
C TYR A 5 -21.95 -17.45 -12.19
N TYR A 6 -21.44 -18.17 -11.21
CA TYR A 6 -21.56 -17.83 -9.79
C TYR A 6 -20.21 -17.32 -9.30
N ILE A 7 -20.19 -16.10 -8.73
CA ILE A 7 -19.01 -15.46 -8.21
C ILE A 7 -19.13 -15.37 -6.70
N ILE A 8 -18.16 -15.88 -5.96
CA ILE A 8 -18.15 -15.85 -4.51
C ILE A 8 -17.28 -14.66 -4.06
N GLY A 9 -17.91 -13.73 -3.36
CA GLY A 9 -17.31 -12.49 -2.88
C GLY A 9 -17.61 -11.28 -3.77
N ALA A 10 -18.20 -10.24 -3.17
CA ALA A 10 -18.50 -8.96 -3.82
C ALA A 10 -17.44 -7.88 -3.49
N GLY A 11 -16.18 -8.26 -3.36
CA GLY A 11 -15.04 -7.34 -3.38
C GLY A 11 -14.77 -6.84 -4.80
N VAL A 12 -13.78 -5.93 -4.95
CA VAL A 12 -13.43 -5.33 -6.24
C VAL A 12 -13.17 -6.38 -7.31
N SER A 13 -12.43 -7.43 -7.01
CA SER A 13 -12.12 -8.51 -7.95
C SER A 13 -13.37 -9.26 -8.43
N GLY A 14 -14.26 -9.65 -7.52
CA GLY A 14 -15.48 -10.36 -7.86
C GLY A 14 -16.45 -9.50 -8.66
N LEU A 15 -16.61 -8.23 -8.26
CA LEU A 15 -17.47 -7.28 -8.99
C LEU A 15 -16.93 -7.00 -10.39
N THR A 16 -15.63 -6.84 -10.55
CA THR A 16 -14.99 -6.64 -11.87
C THR A 16 -15.16 -7.88 -12.76
N ALA A 17 -14.90 -9.06 -12.23
CA ALA A 17 -15.13 -10.32 -12.97
C ALA A 17 -16.58 -10.46 -13.42
N GLY A 18 -17.52 -10.15 -12.53
CA GLY A 18 -18.95 -10.18 -12.84
C GLY A 18 -19.35 -9.20 -13.94
N LEU A 19 -18.83 -7.97 -13.87
CA LEU A 19 -19.07 -6.95 -14.88
C LEU A 19 -18.54 -7.39 -16.26
N GLU A 20 -17.34 -7.93 -16.31
CA GLU A 20 -16.75 -8.39 -17.58
C GLU A 20 -17.49 -9.59 -18.19
N LEU A 21 -17.98 -10.51 -17.35
CA LEU A 21 -18.82 -11.61 -17.81
C LEU A 21 -20.17 -11.12 -18.37
N LEU A 22 -20.81 -10.16 -17.67
CA LEU A 22 -22.03 -9.52 -18.15
C LEU A 22 -21.83 -8.80 -19.48
N ARG A 23 -20.71 -8.06 -19.66
CA ARG A 23 -20.34 -7.41 -20.92
C ARG A 23 -20.20 -8.40 -22.10
N LYS A 24 -19.81 -9.64 -21.78
CA LYS A 24 -19.72 -10.74 -22.74
C LYS A 24 -21.03 -11.49 -22.96
N GLY A 25 -22.13 -11.04 -22.35
CA GLY A 25 -23.45 -11.62 -22.51
C GLY A 25 -23.76 -12.82 -21.62
N ALA A 26 -22.93 -13.11 -20.61
CA ALA A 26 -23.19 -14.17 -19.65
C ALA A 26 -24.22 -13.73 -18.59
N ASN A 27 -24.87 -14.69 -17.95
CA ASN A 27 -25.64 -14.46 -16.72
C ASN A 27 -24.70 -14.58 -15.51
N VAL A 28 -24.84 -13.69 -14.54
CA VAL A 28 -23.95 -13.66 -13.36
C VAL A 28 -24.77 -13.54 -12.08
N THR A 29 -24.40 -14.34 -11.09
CA THR A 29 -24.87 -14.19 -9.71
C THR A 29 -23.64 -13.99 -8.82
N VAL A 30 -23.58 -12.87 -8.09
CA VAL A 30 -22.54 -12.63 -7.09
C VAL A 30 -23.10 -12.97 -5.71
N ILE A 31 -22.36 -13.78 -4.96
CA ILE A 31 -22.71 -14.22 -3.60
C ILE A 31 -21.76 -13.57 -2.62
N GLU A 32 -22.29 -12.79 -1.69
CA GLU A 32 -21.52 -12.07 -0.67
C GLU A 32 -21.97 -12.57 0.72
N SER A 33 -20.98 -12.79 1.59
CA SER A 33 -21.22 -13.30 2.95
C SER A 33 -21.73 -12.23 3.93
N THR A 34 -21.50 -10.97 3.60
CA THR A 34 -21.91 -9.82 4.43
C THR A 34 -23.07 -9.05 3.80
N SER A 35 -23.64 -8.12 4.53
CA SER A 35 -24.68 -7.22 4.00
C SER A 35 -24.13 -6.07 3.15
N LYS A 36 -22.80 -5.99 2.94
CA LYS A 36 -22.15 -4.89 2.22
C LYS A 36 -21.28 -5.42 1.10
N VAL A 37 -21.35 -4.77 -0.05
CA VAL A 37 -20.45 -5.01 -1.18
C VAL A 37 -19.20 -4.11 -1.08
N GLY A 38 -18.12 -4.48 -1.79
CA GLY A 38 -16.90 -3.71 -1.87
C GLY A 38 -15.68 -4.38 -1.20
N GLY A 39 -15.90 -5.35 -0.29
CA GLY A 39 -14.82 -6.03 0.41
C GLY A 39 -13.96 -5.04 1.21
N LEU A 40 -12.63 -5.09 1.06
CA LEU A 40 -11.71 -4.15 1.74
C LEU A 40 -11.82 -2.71 1.22
N ALA A 41 -12.38 -2.51 0.03
CA ALA A 41 -12.64 -1.18 -0.53
C ALA A 41 -14.00 -0.60 -0.11
N ALA A 42 -14.75 -1.31 0.74
CA ALA A 42 -16.02 -0.83 1.24
C ALA A 42 -15.83 0.32 2.24
N SER A 43 -16.71 1.32 2.15
CA SER A 43 -16.79 2.39 3.14
C SER A 43 -17.89 2.12 4.16
N ILE A 44 -17.69 2.60 5.38
CA ILE A 44 -18.65 2.53 6.47
C ILE A 44 -19.25 3.92 6.66
N LYS A 45 -20.57 4.01 6.56
CA LYS A 45 -21.27 5.23 6.94
C LYS A 45 -21.55 5.21 8.45
N TYR A 46 -21.10 6.25 9.13
CA TYR A 46 -21.35 6.48 10.55
C TYR A 46 -21.86 7.91 10.72
N ASP A 47 -23.15 8.08 10.98
CA ASP A 47 -23.86 9.36 10.95
C ASP A 47 -23.59 10.11 9.63
N ASP A 48 -23.01 11.30 9.72
CA ASP A 48 -22.65 12.14 8.56
C ASP A 48 -21.24 11.84 8.01
N TYR A 49 -20.52 10.88 8.59
CA TYR A 49 -19.18 10.52 8.18
C TYR A 49 -19.17 9.29 7.28
N VAL A 50 -18.25 9.27 6.32
CA VAL A 50 -17.90 8.09 5.55
C VAL A 50 -16.47 7.72 5.93
N ILE A 51 -16.32 6.52 6.47
CA ILE A 51 -15.04 6.02 6.99
C ILE A 51 -14.64 4.78 6.19
N ASP A 52 -13.41 4.77 5.70
CA ASP A 52 -12.82 3.63 5.02
C ASP A 52 -12.00 2.79 5.99
N TYR A 53 -11.77 1.52 5.66
CA TYR A 53 -10.88 0.64 6.43
C TYR A 53 -9.41 1.07 6.38
N GLY A 54 -9.05 1.92 5.42
CA GLY A 54 -7.74 2.51 5.22
C GLY A 54 -7.76 3.45 4.01
N PRO A 55 -6.65 4.07 3.64
CA PRO A 55 -6.60 4.92 2.45
C PRO A 55 -6.92 4.10 1.19
N HIS A 56 -7.98 4.46 0.47
CA HIS A 56 -8.38 3.85 -0.79
C HIS A 56 -7.91 4.71 -1.95
N LEU A 57 -6.60 4.70 -2.19
CA LEU A 57 -6.00 5.37 -3.34
C LEU A 57 -5.82 4.35 -4.47
N PHE A 58 -6.44 4.63 -5.62
CA PHE A 58 -6.18 3.83 -6.80
C PHE A 58 -4.76 4.10 -7.31
N HIS A 59 -3.98 3.04 -7.43
CA HIS A 59 -2.64 3.08 -7.99
C HIS A 59 -2.40 1.85 -8.85
N SER A 60 -1.86 2.05 -10.06
CA SER A 60 -1.43 0.97 -10.94
C SER A 60 -0.23 1.40 -11.78
N ALA A 61 0.71 0.48 -12.01
CA ALA A 61 1.80 0.65 -12.98
C ALA A 61 1.36 0.23 -14.41
N HIS A 62 0.14 -0.30 -14.58
CA HIS A 62 -0.40 -0.81 -15.83
C HIS A 62 -1.34 0.21 -16.49
N PRO A 63 -0.96 0.82 -17.64
CA PRO A 63 -1.78 1.84 -18.31
C PRO A 63 -3.19 1.35 -18.66
N GLU A 64 -3.32 0.09 -19.08
CA GLU A 64 -4.61 -0.54 -19.42
C GLU A 64 -5.57 -0.62 -18.21
N ILE A 65 -5.02 -0.83 -17.01
CA ILE A 65 -5.82 -0.84 -15.77
C ILE A 65 -6.25 0.59 -15.38
N ILE A 66 -5.37 1.56 -15.60
CA ILE A 66 -5.68 2.98 -15.35
C ILE A 66 -6.82 3.43 -16.27
N GLU A 67 -6.77 3.07 -17.56
CA GLU A 67 -7.80 3.43 -18.52
C GLU A 67 -9.13 2.73 -18.23
N TYR A 68 -9.09 1.43 -17.94
CA TYR A 68 -10.27 0.68 -17.51
C TYR A 68 -10.94 1.32 -16.29
N TRP A 69 -10.14 1.76 -15.30
CA TRP A 69 -10.66 2.44 -14.11
C TRP A 69 -11.28 3.80 -14.44
N ARG A 70 -10.67 4.56 -15.35
CA ARG A 70 -11.24 5.83 -15.85
C ARG A 70 -12.58 5.64 -16.52
N GLU A 71 -12.70 4.63 -17.37
CA GLU A 71 -13.97 4.29 -18.02
C GLU A 71 -15.07 3.96 -17.02
N LEU A 72 -14.75 3.21 -15.95
CA LEU A 72 -15.71 2.81 -14.93
C LEU A 72 -16.15 3.96 -14.03
N VAL A 73 -15.21 4.78 -13.59
CA VAL A 73 -15.45 5.79 -12.55
C VAL A 73 -15.78 7.16 -13.15
N GLY A 74 -15.27 7.43 -14.36
CA GLY A 74 -15.51 8.68 -15.07
C GLY A 74 -15.02 9.90 -14.30
N GLU A 75 -15.81 10.96 -14.29
CA GLU A 75 -15.51 12.24 -13.64
C GLU A 75 -15.41 12.16 -12.11
N LYS A 76 -15.81 11.04 -11.50
CA LYS A 76 -15.68 10.81 -10.06
C LYS A 76 -14.23 10.49 -9.66
N LEU A 77 -13.37 10.15 -10.62
CA LEU A 77 -11.95 9.94 -10.38
C LEU A 77 -11.24 11.29 -10.22
N VAL A 78 -10.79 11.58 -9.03
CA VAL A 78 -10.10 12.82 -8.71
C VAL A 78 -8.63 12.52 -8.43
N SER A 79 -7.73 13.21 -9.12
CA SER A 79 -6.31 13.21 -8.77
C SER A 79 -6.09 14.16 -7.58
N LYS A 80 -5.42 13.67 -6.55
CA LYS A 80 -5.15 14.47 -5.35
C LYS A 80 -3.75 14.17 -4.84
N ASP A 81 -3.03 15.23 -4.48
CA ASP A 81 -1.77 15.08 -3.77
C ASP A 81 -2.02 14.41 -2.42
N PHE A 82 -1.21 13.42 -2.14
CA PHE A 82 -1.30 12.61 -0.94
C PHE A 82 -0.06 12.82 -0.08
N TYR A 83 -0.27 13.27 1.14
CA TYR A 83 0.77 13.35 2.16
C TYR A 83 0.64 12.17 3.10
N SER A 84 1.73 11.46 3.30
CA SER A 84 1.84 10.40 4.30
C SER A 84 2.95 10.75 5.30
N GLY A 85 2.72 10.46 6.56
CA GLY A 85 3.70 10.70 7.61
C GLY A 85 3.71 9.58 8.64
N ASN A 86 4.88 9.35 9.23
CA ASN A 86 5.05 8.43 10.33
C ASN A 86 5.04 9.17 11.67
N TYR A 87 4.11 8.83 12.53
CA TYR A 87 4.04 9.38 13.88
C TYR A 87 4.85 8.51 14.84
N LYS A 88 5.89 9.09 15.43
CA LYS A 88 6.77 8.44 16.40
C LYS A 88 7.28 9.47 17.42
N ASN A 89 7.27 9.13 18.71
CA ASN A 89 7.81 9.97 19.79
C ASN A 89 7.24 11.41 19.77
N ASN A 90 5.91 11.54 19.63
CA ASN A 90 5.19 12.82 19.53
C ASN A 90 5.63 13.73 18.38
N LYS A 91 6.21 13.15 17.32
CA LYS A 91 6.65 13.85 16.13
C LYS A 91 6.18 13.12 14.87
N ILE A 92 5.87 13.87 13.82
CA ILE A 92 5.57 13.34 12.49
C ILE A 92 6.82 13.45 11.65
N TYR A 93 7.17 12.34 10.98
CA TYR A 93 8.26 12.26 10.01
C TYR A 93 7.66 12.02 8.63
N ASP A 94 8.19 12.64 7.60
CA ASP A 94 7.74 12.46 6.22
C ASP A 94 7.88 11.02 5.74
N TYR A 95 6.91 10.57 4.96
CA TYR A 95 6.98 9.31 4.25
C TYR A 95 6.47 9.48 2.81
N PRO A 96 7.22 9.08 1.79
CA PRO A 96 8.61 8.57 1.87
C PRO A 96 9.58 9.58 2.47
N ILE A 97 10.69 9.07 3.02
CA ILE A 97 11.72 9.92 3.64
C ILE A 97 12.34 10.80 2.56
N ASN A 98 12.33 12.11 2.79
CA ASN A 98 12.96 13.09 1.91
C ASN A 98 14.17 13.70 2.65
N LEU A 99 15.36 13.63 2.06
CA LEU A 99 16.58 14.12 2.68
C LEU A 99 16.57 15.65 2.89
N GLU A 100 15.87 16.41 2.04
CA GLU A 100 15.77 17.86 2.18
C GLU A 100 15.01 18.26 3.46
N THR A 101 13.93 17.53 3.78
CA THR A 101 13.14 17.79 4.98
C THR A 101 13.66 17.04 6.20
N ALA A 102 14.39 15.94 6.01
CA ALA A 102 14.93 15.12 7.09
C ALA A 102 15.88 15.89 8.02
N GLN A 103 16.67 16.83 7.50
CA GLN A 103 17.56 17.65 8.33
C GLN A 103 16.83 18.49 9.39
N ASP A 104 15.56 18.85 9.13
CA ASP A 104 14.73 19.59 10.07
C ASP A 104 13.89 18.66 10.99
N GLN A 105 13.72 17.42 10.55
CA GLN A 105 12.91 16.43 11.26
C GLN A 105 13.73 15.56 12.20
N TYR A 106 14.99 15.33 11.92
CA TYR A 106 15.93 14.56 12.73
C TYR A 106 16.90 15.45 13.49
N SER A 107 17.46 14.96 14.59
CA SER A 107 18.56 15.65 15.23
C SER A 107 19.80 15.65 14.31
N LYS A 108 20.70 16.61 14.52
CA LYS A 108 21.96 16.71 13.73
C LYS A 108 22.71 15.37 13.72
N LYS A 109 22.79 14.70 14.87
CA LYS A 109 23.47 13.41 15.01
C LYS A 109 22.79 12.31 14.21
N GLU A 110 21.46 12.23 14.26
CA GLU A 110 20.68 11.25 13.50
C GLU A 110 20.80 11.49 12.00
N PHE A 111 20.73 12.75 11.57
CA PHE A 111 20.89 13.11 10.18
C PHE A 111 22.30 12.80 9.64
N GLU A 112 23.34 13.02 10.44
CA GLU A 112 24.72 12.64 10.11
C GLU A 112 24.87 11.11 9.99
N LEU A 113 24.27 10.33 10.90
CA LEU A 113 24.26 8.86 10.82
C LEU A 113 23.58 8.40 9.53
N MET A 114 22.36 8.87 9.27
CA MET A 114 21.59 8.55 8.08
C MET A 114 22.36 8.86 6.79
N THR A 115 22.93 10.06 6.68
CA THR A 115 23.65 10.47 5.47
C THR A 115 24.97 9.73 5.28
N ASN A 116 25.62 9.32 6.35
CA ASN A 116 26.84 8.49 6.26
C ASN A 116 26.50 7.06 5.84
N ASP A 117 25.44 6.48 6.40
CA ASP A 117 24.98 5.15 6.00
C ASP A 117 24.63 5.12 4.51
N LEU A 118 23.91 6.13 4.02
CA LEU A 118 23.52 6.22 2.60
C LEU A 118 24.74 6.29 1.64
N LYS A 119 25.88 6.85 2.09
CA LYS A 119 27.12 6.86 1.29
C LYS A 119 27.77 5.48 1.17
N THR A 120 27.44 4.56 2.07
CA THR A 120 28.04 3.22 2.13
C THR A 120 27.11 2.12 1.58
N ILE A 121 25.98 2.52 1.02
CA ILE A 121 25.04 1.58 0.40
C ILE A 121 25.72 0.85 -0.77
N ASP A 122 25.56 -0.46 -0.77
CA ASP A 122 26.05 -1.38 -1.79
C ASP A 122 24.86 -2.08 -2.46
N SER A 123 24.56 -1.66 -3.68
CA SER A 123 23.43 -2.20 -4.45
C SER A 123 23.58 -3.70 -4.80
N GLU A 124 24.80 -4.24 -4.81
CA GLU A 124 25.01 -5.67 -5.06
C GLU A 124 24.50 -6.54 -3.89
N LYS A 125 24.51 -5.99 -2.68
CA LYS A 125 23.97 -6.67 -1.49
C LYS A 125 22.45 -6.77 -1.47
N LEU A 126 21.74 -5.91 -2.18
CA LEU A 126 20.28 -5.97 -2.28
C LEU A 126 19.79 -7.31 -2.82
N SER A 127 20.39 -7.77 -3.93
CA SER A 127 20.01 -9.02 -4.60
C SER A 127 20.45 -10.27 -3.83
N SER A 128 21.38 -10.15 -2.88
CA SER A 128 21.90 -11.25 -2.06
C SER A 128 21.29 -11.30 -0.65
N SER A 129 20.39 -10.38 -0.33
CA SER A 129 19.73 -10.31 0.98
C SER A 129 18.87 -11.57 1.22
N LYS A 130 19.03 -12.17 2.40
CA LYS A 130 18.34 -13.41 2.77
C LYS A 130 16.98 -13.18 3.40
N ASN A 131 16.76 -11.98 3.95
CA ASN A 131 15.55 -11.59 4.66
C ASN A 131 15.30 -10.11 4.52
N TYR A 132 14.09 -9.68 4.89
CA TYR A 132 13.67 -8.28 4.81
C TYR A 132 14.59 -7.33 5.60
N TYR A 133 15.12 -7.75 6.76
CA TYR A 133 16.02 -6.94 7.56
C TYR A 133 17.33 -6.63 6.82
N GLU A 134 17.96 -7.65 6.21
CA GLU A 134 19.16 -7.45 5.39
C GLU A 134 18.88 -6.59 4.16
N TYR A 135 17.72 -6.81 3.52
CA TYR A 135 17.28 -6.02 2.37
C TYR A 135 17.16 -4.53 2.71
N VAL A 136 16.43 -4.17 3.77
CA VAL A 136 16.27 -2.74 4.11
C VAL A 136 17.56 -2.10 4.61
N ARG A 137 18.46 -2.83 5.26
CA ARG A 137 19.80 -2.33 5.60
C ARG A 137 20.63 -2.03 4.37
N SER A 138 20.57 -2.90 3.37
CA SER A 138 21.27 -2.69 2.09
C SER A 138 20.66 -1.57 1.26
N LEU A 139 19.36 -1.29 1.43
CA LEU A 139 18.64 -0.23 0.72
C LEU A 139 18.80 1.15 1.36
N ALA A 140 18.75 1.24 2.69
CA ALA A 140 18.60 2.50 3.40
C ALA A 140 19.65 2.75 4.50
N GLY A 141 20.54 1.80 4.73
CA GLY A 141 21.55 1.87 5.79
C GLY A 141 21.02 1.45 7.15
N ASP A 142 21.91 1.33 8.11
CA ASP A 142 21.61 0.79 9.44
C ASP A 142 20.66 1.68 10.24
N PHE A 143 20.91 2.99 10.22
CA PHE A 143 20.10 3.93 11.00
C PHE A 143 18.63 3.92 10.59
N LEU A 144 18.34 4.01 9.29
CA LEU A 144 16.95 3.99 8.79
C LEU A 144 16.31 2.60 8.92
N ALA A 145 17.07 1.53 8.69
CA ALA A 145 16.58 0.18 8.88
C ALA A 145 16.07 0.00 10.33
N GLU A 146 16.88 0.34 11.32
CA GLU A 146 16.52 0.17 12.73
C GLU A 146 15.44 1.15 13.20
N SER A 147 15.57 2.42 12.82
CA SER A 147 14.65 3.45 13.34
C SER A 147 13.29 3.46 12.68
N PHE A 148 13.19 2.98 11.44
CA PHE A 148 12.02 3.18 10.59
C PHE A 148 11.44 1.89 10.01
N PHE A 149 12.28 1.02 9.43
CA PHE A 149 11.80 -0.10 8.63
C PHE A 149 11.64 -1.42 9.39
N THR A 150 12.11 -1.55 10.63
CA THR A 150 11.97 -2.80 11.39
C THR A 150 10.75 -2.84 12.27
N SER A 151 10.42 -1.73 12.94
CA SER A 151 9.35 -1.71 13.95
C SER A 151 7.94 -1.81 13.33
N TYR A 152 7.70 -1.13 12.23
CA TYR A 152 6.39 -1.13 11.56
C TYR A 152 6.03 -2.48 10.94
N PRO A 153 6.88 -3.14 10.14
CA PRO A 153 6.60 -4.47 9.63
C PRO A 153 6.38 -5.51 10.74
N LYS A 154 7.20 -5.47 11.80
CA LYS A 154 6.99 -6.34 12.95
C LYS A 154 5.63 -6.15 13.61
N LYS A 155 5.16 -4.91 13.76
CA LYS A 155 3.83 -4.60 14.27
C LYS A 155 2.72 -5.08 13.32
N LEU A 156 2.90 -4.85 12.00
CA LEU A 156 1.89 -5.17 10.99
C LEU A 156 1.72 -6.67 10.78
N TRP A 157 2.83 -7.42 10.74
CA TRP A 157 2.86 -8.82 10.34
C TRP A 157 2.98 -9.77 11.53
N GLY A 158 3.30 -9.26 12.71
CA GLY A 158 3.49 -10.07 13.93
C GLY A 158 4.74 -10.96 13.88
N ILE A 159 5.64 -10.75 12.92
CA ILE A 159 6.83 -11.57 12.65
C ILE A 159 8.06 -10.67 12.70
N ASP A 160 9.19 -11.20 13.17
CA ASP A 160 10.44 -10.45 13.13
C ASP A 160 10.90 -10.24 11.68
N THR A 161 11.48 -9.08 11.40
CA THR A 161 11.91 -8.75 10.04
C THR A 161 13.04 -9.64 9.52
N LYS A 162 13.74 -10.36 10.40
CA LYS A 162 14.74 -11.38 10.04
C LYS A 162 14.11 -12.68 9.56
N ASP A 163 12.84 -12.92 9.91
CA ASP A 163 12.07 -14.09 9.52
C ASP A 163 11.18 -13.84 8.30
N LEU A 164 11.11 -12.59 7.81
CA LEU A 164 10.42 -12.23 6.58
C LEU A 164 11.38 -12.38 5.38
N SER A 165 10.85 -12.85 4.24
CA SER A 165 11.63 -12.91 2.99
C SER A 165 12.05 -11.50 2.51
N ALA A 166 13.19 -11.45 1.82
CA ALA A 166 13.68 -10.25 1.18
C ALA A 166 12.79 -9.81 0.01
#